data_3a00f8f7acf15a54b6bbbfe860c8f73c
#
_entry.id   3a00f8f7acf15a54b6bbbfe860c8f73c
#
_cell.length_a   1.000
_cell.length_b   1.000
_cell.length_c   1.000
_cell.angle_alpha   90.00
_cell.angle_beta   90.00
_cell.angle_gamma   90.00
#
_symmetry.space_group_name_H-M   'P 1'
#
loop_
_entity.id
_entity.type
_entity.pdbx_description
1 polymer ?
#
loop_
_entity_poly.entity_id
_entity_poly.type
_entity_poly.pdbx_seq_one_letter_code
_entity_poly.pdbx_strand_id
1 'polypeptide(L)'
;MKKRFLPPVFALALALALAAPGPGRAQSWTNNIYDPGRLKPVNSRLRVRIGDRAPDFTLRSVGGSGVSLRQFRGRKNVVLSFVPAAWTPVCSAQWPGYNAAREYFDANDAILLGITVDNIPTLHAWTREMGPLWFDVLSDFHPHGRVAQAYGVLRRDGTSERALIVIDKKGIIRYVDVHDINERPPLETLVEELRKLPR
;
A
#
# COMPACT_ATOMS: atom_id res chain seq x y z
N MET A 1 -72.25 -48.95 -31.70
CA MET A 1 -71.18 -48.73 -30.72
C MET A 1 -69.92 -48.23 -31.43
N LYS A 2 -69.62 -46.92 -31.38
CA LYS A 2 -68.44 -46.32 -32.03
C LYS A 2 -67.39 -46.09 -30.96
N LYS A 3 -66.26 -46.83 -31.00
CA LYS A 3 -65.09 -46.63 -30.17
C LYS A 3 -64.31 -45.42 -30.62
N ARG A 4 -64.21 -44.41 -29.76
CA ARG A 4 -63.35 -43.23 -29.97
C ARG A 4 -61.95 -43.58 -29.50
N PHE A 5 -61.00 -43.57 -30.44
CA PHE A 5 -59.52 -43.63 -30.13
C PHE A 5 -59.05 -42.19 -29.74
N LEU A 6 -58.46 -42.04 -28.55
CA LEU A 6 -57.71 -40.85 -28.20
C LEU A 6 -56.27 -41.06 -28.63
N PRO A 7 -55.60 -40.07 -29.20
CA PRO A 7 -54.17 -40.16 -29.49
C PRO A 7 -53.35 -39.94 -28.23
N PRO A 8 -52.15 -40.54 -28.14
CA PRO A 8 -51.24 -40.32 -26.99
C PRO A 8 -50.64 -38.94 -27.05
N VAL A 9 -50.75 -38.21 -25.94
CA VAL A 9 -50.07 -36.92 -25.71
C VAL A 9 -48.60 -37.24 -25.44
N PHE A 10 -47.72 -36.93 -26.39
CA PHE A 10 -46.28 -36.95 -26.16
C PHE A 10 -45.91 -35.72 -25.30
N ALA A 11 -45.58 -35.93 -24.02
CA ALA A 11 -45.02 -34.94 -23.14
C ALA A 11 -43.54 -34.73 -23.53
N LEU A 12 -43.24 -33.62 -24.19
CA LEU A 12 -41.90 -33.19 -24.50
C LEU A 12 -41.27 -32.60 -23.22
N ALA A 13 -40.51 -33.40 -22.49
CA ALA A 13 -39.74 -32.94 -21.33
C ALA A 13 -38.54 -32.12 -21.83
N LEU A 14 -38.63 -30.79 -21.78
CA LEU A 14 -37.57 -29.85 -22.08
C LEU A 14 -36.57 -29.87 -20.86
N ALA A 15 -35.51 -30.65 -20.98
CA ALA A 15 -34.43 -30.65 -19.99
C ALA A 15 -33.65 -29.34 -20.14
N LEU A 16 -33.94 -28.35 -19.28
CA LEU A 16 -33.14 -27.15 -19.14
C LEU A 16 -31.83 -27.57 -18.40
N ALA A 17 -30.77 -27.82 -19.14
CA ALA A 17 -29.44 -27.98 -18.58
C ALA A 17 -28.99 -26.63 -18.01
N LEU A 18 -29.14 -26.40 -16.71
CA LEU A 18 -28.52 -25.34 -15.96
C LEU A 18 -27.00 -25.58 -16.02
N ALA A 19 -26.31 -24.94 -16.98
CA ALA A 19 -24.86 -24.86 -16.97
C ALA A 19 -24.44 -24.12 -15.70
N ALA A 20 -24.00 -24.88 -14.68
CA ALA A 20 -23.36 -24.28 -13.51
C ALA A 20 -22.17 -23.47 -14.02
N PRO A 21 -22.01 -22.19 -13.62
CA PRO A 21 -20.81 -21.43 -13.96
C PRO A 21 -19.64 -22.21 -13.38
N GLY A 22 -18.72 -22.64 -14.28
CA GLY A 22 -17.49 -23.31 -13.86
C GLY A 22 -16.75 -22.39 -12.86
N PRO A 23 -15.92 -22.95 -11.96
CA PRO A 23 -15.13 -22.16 -11.02
C PRO A 23 -14.33 -21.17 -11.86
N GLY A 24 -14.74 -19.88 -11.80
CA GLY A 24 -13.99 -18.78 -12.41
C GLY A 24 -12.58 -18.86 -11.87
N ARG A 25 -11.60 -19.09 -12.75
CA ARG A 25 -10.19 -18.95 -12.37
C ARG A 25 -10.06 -17.53 -11.81
N ALA A 26 -9.82 -17.41 -10.52
CA ALA A 26 -9.46 -16.14 -9.91
C ALA A 26 -8.24 -15.63 -10.67
N GLN A 27 -8.43 -14.62 -11.49
CA GLN A 27 -7.35 -14.02 -12.26
C GLN A 27 -6.38 -13.44 -11.23
N SER A 28 -5.12 -13.88 -11.25
CA SER A 28 -4.14 -13.35 -10.32
C SER A 28 -4.03 -11.84 -10.51
N TRP A 29 -4.24 -11.07 -9.45
CA TRP A 29 -4.13 -9.61 -9.47
C TRP A 29 -2.76 -9.13 -9.94
N THR A 30 -1.73 -9.99 -9.87
CA THR A 30 -0.39 -9.70 -10.38
C THR A 30 -0.38 -9.45 -11.89
N ASN A 31 -1.38 -9.93 -12.64
CA ASN A 31 -1.52 -9.63 -14.08
C ASN A 31 -1.93 -8.17 -14.35
N ASN A 32 -2.39 -7.44 -13.32
CA ASN A 32 -2.76 -6.03 -13.41
C ASN A 32 -1.61 -5.10 -13.01
N ILE A 33 -0.44 -5.64 -12.65
CA ILE A 33 0.72 -4.85 -12.27
C ILE A 33 1.34 -4.24 -13.54
N TYR A 34 1.50 -2.92 -13.52
CA TYR A 34 2.19 -2.17 -14.55
C TYR A 34 3.68 -2.12 -14.27
N ASP A 35 4.49 -2.67 -15.17
CA ASP A 35 5.95 -2.59 -15.09
C ASP A 35 6.46 -1.35 -15.83
N PRO A 36 6.96 -0.34 -15.11
CA PRO A 36 7.51 0.87 -15.74
C PRO A 36 8.91 0.65 -16.34
N GLY A 37 9.47 -0.55 -16.25
CA GLY A 37 10.87 -0.82 -16.56
C GLY A 37 11.84 -0.22 -15.54
N ARG A 38 13.12 -0.16 -15.90
CA ARG A 38 14.16 0.38 -15.03
C ARG A 38 14.13 1.91 -15.00
N LEU A 39 13.94 2.49 -13.84
CA LEU A 39 13.88 3.93 -13.63
C LEU A 39 15.23 4.47 -13.08
N LYS A 40 15.44 5.79 -13.18
CA LYS A 40 16.57 6.43 -12.52
C LYS A 40 16.47 6.20 -11.01
N PRO A 41 17.51 5.66 -10.35
CA PRO A 41 17.48 5.25 -8.94
C PRO A 41 16.94 6.32 -7.99
N VAL A 42 17.48 7.54 -8.03
CA VAL A 42 17.02 8.69 -7.25
C VAL A 42 16.88 9.90 -8.17
N ASN A 43 15.77 10.65 -8.05
CA ASN A 43 15.47 11.79 -8.93
C ASN A 43 14.92 13.01 -8.17
N SER A 44 15.12 13.05 -6.86
CA SER A 44 14.73 14.16 -5.97
C SER A 44 15.93 14.70 -5.18
N ARG A 45 15.67 15.66 -4.32
CA ARG A 45 16.65 16.20 -3.37
C ARG A 45 16.05 16.24 -1.97
N LEU A 46 16.63 15.45 -1.08
CA LEU A 46 16.22 15.36 0.32
C LEU A 46 16.25 16.75 1.00
N ARG A 47 15.21 17.04 1.81
CA ARG A 47 15.05 18.31 2.53
C ARG A 47 15.12 18.16 4.04
N VAL A 48 15.21 16.95 4.53
CA VAL A 48 15.27 16.63 5.96
C VAL A 48 16.56 15.87 6.27
N ARG A 49 16.99 15.90 7.52
CA ARG A 49 18.19 15.24 8.02
C ARG A 49 17.89 14.52 9.33
N ILE A 50 18.72 13.56 9.68
CA ILE A 50 18.72 12.94 11.01
C ILE A 50 18.96 14.04 12.04
N GLY A 51 18.12 14.08 13.10
CA GLY A 51 18.13 15.09 14.13
C GLY A 51 17.12 16.22 13.91
N ASP A 52 16.62 16.41 12.70
CA ASP A 52 15.57 17.41 12.42
C ASP A 52 14.24 16.97 13.04
N ARG A 53 13.41 17.95 13.40
CA ARG A 53 12.00 17.70 13.67
C ARG A 53 11.29 17.35 12.37
N ALA A 54 10.59 16.21 12.35
CA ALA A 54 9.85 15.76 11.19
C ALA A 54 8.77 16.79 10.78
N PRO A 55 8.68 17.19 9.48
CA PRO A 55 7.58 17.99 8.97
C PRO A 55 6.24 17.34 9.29
N ASP A 56 5.34 18.11 9.91
CA ASP A 56 4.00 17.60 10.27
C ASP A 56 3.09 17.56 9.05
N PHE A 57 2.14 16.65 9.07
CA PHE A 57 1.15 16.52 8.02
C PHE A 57 -0.15 15.93 8.54
N THR A 58 -1.20 16.08 7.76
CA THR A 58 -2.44 15.31 7.87
C THR A 58 -2.82 14.85 6.47
N LEU A 59 -2.97 13.55 6.29
CA LEU A 59 -3.37 12.92 5.03
C LEU A 59 -4.61 12.05 5.25
N ARG A 60 -5.38 11.84 4.18
CA ARG A 60 -6.50 10.88 4.19
C ARG A 60 -5.97 9.46 4.09
N SER A 61 -6.49 8.56 4.93
CA SER A 61 -6.23 7.13 4.81
C SER A 61 -7.26 6.44 3.92
N VAL A 62 -6.90 5.29 3.38
CA VAL A 62 -7.82 4.38 2.67
C VAL A 62 -8.99 3.98 3.56
N GLY A 63 -8.80 3.90 4.88
CA GLY A 63 -9.85 3.65 5.87
C GLY A 63 -10.81 4.82 6.08
N GLY A 64 -10.63 5.96 5.36
CA GLY A 64 -11.53 7.11 5.38
C GLY A 64 -11.22 8.16 6.43
N SER A 65 -10.36 7.89 7.42
CA SER A 65 -9.95 8.85 8.46
C SER A 65 -8.84 9.78 8.00
N GLY A 66 -8.74 10.96 8.63
CA GLY A 66 -7.54 11.80 8.56
C GLY A 66 -6.49 11.30 9.55
N VAL A 67 -5.28 11.02 9.06
CA VAL A 67 -4.14 10.60 9.88
C VAL A 67 -3.13 11.72 9.93
N SER A 68 -2.82 12.19 11.14
CA SER A 68 -1.83 13.25 11.38
C SER A 68 -0.58 12.67 12.05
N LEU A 69 0.61 13.06 11.60
CA LEU A 69 1.86 12.62 12.23
C LEU A 69 1.90 12.98 13.73
N ARG A 70 1.36 14.14 14.10
CA ARG A 70 1.37 14.63 15.50
C ARG A 70 0.60 13.73 16.47
N GLN A 71 -0.38 12.93 16.00
CA GLN A 71 -1.18 12.05 16.87
C GLN A 71 -0.35 10.94 17.52
N PHE A 72 0.83 10.64 16.96
CA PHE A 72 1.74 9.62 17.47
C PHE A 72 2.80 10.15 18.43
N ARG A 73 2.95 11.50 18.54
CA ARG A 73 3.94 12.10 19.46
C ARG A 73 3.69 11.70 20.90
N GLY A 74 4.76 11.33 21.60
CA GLY A 74 4.72 10.82 22.97
C GLY A 74 4.16 9.40 23.10
N ARG A 75 3.72 8.77 21.99
CA ARG A 75 3.00 7.49 22.04
C ARG A 75 3.70 6.40 21.25
N LYS A 76 4.06 6.65 20.00
CA LYS A 76 4.63 5.68 19.08
C LYS A 76 5.82 6.26 18.32
N ASN A 77 6.77 5.42 18.02
CA ASN A 77 7.71 5.68 16.93
C ASN A 77 6.97 5.53 15.59
N VAL A 78 7.38 6.26 14.57
CA VAL A 78 6.71 6.25 13.27
C VAL A 78 7.69 5.94 12.17
N VAL A 79 7.34 4.98 11.32
CA VAL A 79 8.03 4.71 10.06
C VAL A 79 7.18 5.26 8.93
N LEU A 80 7.68 6.26 8.21
CA LEU A 80 7.08 6.68 6.95
C LEU A 80 7.68 5.84 5.83
N SER A 81 6.84 5.10 5.11
CA SER A 81 7.21 4.34 3.93
C SER A 81 6.62 5.00 2.69
N PHE A 82 7.41 5.85 2.04
CA PHE A 82 7.04 6.38 0.74
C PHE A 82 7.28 5.34 -0.34
N VAL A 83 6.30 5.13 -1.21
CA VAL A 83 6.43 4.28 -2.40
C VAL A 83 5.99 5.06 -3.65
N PRO A 84 6.65 4.84 -4.79
CA PRO A 84 6.45 5.64 -6.00
C PRO A 84 5.02 5.62 -6.54
N ALA A 85 4.46 4.43 -6.72
CA ALA A 85 3.14 4.29 -7.32
C ALA A 85 2.50 2.95 -6.97
N ALA A 86 1.19 2.96 -6.76
CA ALA A 86 0.38 1.76 -6.70
C ALA A 86 0.50 0.94 -8.02
N TRP A 87 0.22 -0.36 -7.94
CA TRP A 87 0.20 -1.27 -9.08
C TRP A 87 1.54 -1.40 -9.82
N THR A 88 2.68 -1.16 -9.16
CA THR A 88 4.02 -1.44 -9.70
C THR A 88 4.67 -2.60 -8.97
N PRO A 89 5.61 -3.35 -9.62
CA PRO A 89 6.11 -4.63 -9.08
C PRO A 89 6.76 -4.49 -7.70
N VAL A 90 7.71 -3.58 -7.56
CA VAL A 90 8.49 -3.41 -6.32
C VAL A 90 7.62 -2.88 -5.19
N CYS A 91 6.70 -1.93 -5.46
CA CYS A 91 5.78 -1.40 -4.46
C CYS A 91 4.80 -2.47 -3.98
N SER A 92 4.26 -3.28 -4.92
CA SER A 92 3.33 -4.37 -4.62
C SER A 92 3.95 -5.51 -3.81
N ALA A 93 5.28 -5.62 -3.80
CA ALA A 93 6.01 -6.59 -2.98
C ALA A 93 6.52 -6.01 -1.65
N GLN A 94 6.69 -4.69 -1.54
CA GLN A 94 7.27 -4.05 -0.35
C GLN A 94 6.32 -4.06 0.84
N TRP A 95 5.10 -3.59 0.68
CA TRP A 95 4.14 -3.49 1.79
C TRP A 95 3.65 -4.83 2.34
N PRO A 96 3.38 -5.86 1.52
CA PRO A 96 3.15 -7.20 2.06
C PRO A 96 4.31 -7.74 2.89
N GLY A 97 5.56 -7.42 2.52
CA GLY A 97 6.75 -7.76 3.33
C GLY A 97 6.72 -7.11 4.71
N TYR A 98 6.38 -5.81 4.80
CA TYR A 98 6.20 -5.13 6.09
C TYR A 98 4.98 -5.62 6.85
N ASN A 99 3.94 -6.04 6.14
CA ASN A 99 2.76 -6.62 6.78
C ASN A 99 3.09 -7.92 7.52
N ALA A 100 3.89 -8.78 6.92
CA ALA A 100 4.38 -10.02 7.54
C ALA A 100 5.34 -9.76 8.72
N ALA A 101 6.01 -8.61 8.74
CA ALA A 101 7.00 -8.22 9.74
C ALA A 101 6.43 -7.44 10.95
N ARG A 102 5.12 -7.43 11.13
CA ARG A 102 4.41 -6.64 12.15
C ARG A 102 5.03 -6.74 13.55
N GLU A 103 5.42 -7.93 13.97
CA GLU A 103 6.00 -8.19 15.28
C GLU A 103 7.24 -7.32 15.60
N TYR A 104 8.07 -7.01 14.59
CA TYR A 104 9.25 -6.18 14.78
C TYR A 104 8.87 -4.71 15.01
N PHE A 105 7.78 -4.23 14.45
CA PHE A 105 7.27 -2.89 14.71
C PHE A 105 6.65 -2.82 16.10
N ASP A 106 5.83 -3.79 16.46
CA ASP A 106 5.19 -3.86 17.78
C ASP A 106 6.24 -3.95 18.91
N ALA A 107 7.29 -4.75 18.74
CA ALA A 107 8.38 -4.90 19.71
C ALA A 107 9.18 -3.59 19.93
N ASN A 108 9.17 -2.66 18.98
CA ASN A 108 9.85 -1.38 19.06
C ASN A 108 8.88 -0.20 19.24
N ASP A 109 7.63 -0.49 19.65
CA ASP A 109 6.57 0.50 19.88
C ASP A 109 6.42 1.44 18.67
N ALA A 110 6.53 0.88 17.46
CA ALA A 110 6.49 1.59 16.19
C ALA A 110 5.20 1.33 15.40
N ILE A 111 4.81 2.31 14.59
CA ILE A 111 3.77 2.17 13.58
C ILE A 111 4.34 2.49 12.20
N LEU A 112 3.84 1.81 11.19
CA LEU A 112 4.13 2.12 9.79
C LEU A 112 3.01 2.99 9.21
N LEU A 113 3.37 3.98 8.41
CA LEU A 113 2.45 4.75 7.56
C LEU A 113 2.92 4.60 6.11
N GLY A 114 2.15 3.91 5.30
CA GLY A 114 2.40 3.81 3.85
C GLY A 114 1.92 5.09 3.16
N ILE A 115 2.76 5.74 2.36
CA ILE A 115 2.42 7.01 1.70
C ILE A 115 2.74 6.91 0.22
N THR A 116 1.79 7.34 -0.61
CA THR A 116 1.98 7.54 -2.05
C THR A 116 1.23 8.76 -2.52
N VAL A 117 1.57 9.25 -3.71
CA VAL A 117 0.85 10.35 -4.37
C VAL A 117 -0.40 9.90 -5.12
N ASP A 118 -0.75 8.61 -5.04
CA ASP A 118 -1.96 8.08 -5.66
C ASP A 118 -3.24 8.53 -4.92
N ASN A 119 -4.35 8.59 -5.66
CA ASN A 119 -5.65 8.91 -5.08
C ASN A 119 -6.26 7.74 -4.28
N ILE A 120 -7.22 8.04 -3.41
CA ILE A 120 -7.88 7.05 -2.54
C ILE A 120 -8.52 5.88 -3.30
N PRO A 121 -9.30 6.06 -4.40
CA PRO A 121 -9.86 4.93 -5.14
C PRO A 121 -8.79 3.97 -5.67
N THR A 122 -7.69 4.48 -6.20
CA THR A 122 -6.56 3.66 -6.66
C THR A 122 -5.95 2.86 -5.52
N LEU A 123 -5.68 3.52 -4.38
CA LEU A 123 -5.11 2.88 -3.20
C LEU A 123 -6.05 1.85 -2.61
N HIS A 124 -7.36 2.14 -2.57
CA HIS A 124 -8.37 1.20 -2.08
C HIS A 124 -8.37 -0.10 -2.92
N ALA A 125 -8.41 0.02 -4.25
CA ALA A 125 -8.35 -1.13 -5.12
C ALA A 125 -7.05 -1.93 -4.93
N TRP A 126 -5.91 -1.24 -4.90
CA TRP A 126 -4.61 -1.88 -4.78
C TRP A 126 -4.39 -2.58 -3.43
N THR A 127 -4.75 -1.94 -2.31
CA THR A 127 -4.59 -2.55 -0.98
C THR A 127 -5.53 -3.73 -0.76
N ARG A 128 -6.70 -3.74 -1.37
CA ARG A 128 -7.60 -4.92 -1.33
C ARG A 128 -6.98 -6.16 -1.94
N GLU A 129 -6.21 -6.02 -3.00
CA GLU A 129 -5.52 -7.14 -3.65
C GLU A 129 -4.35 -7.68 -2.80
N MET A 130 -3.71 -6.81 -2.00
CA MET A 130 -2.66 -7.23 -1.06
C MET A 130 -3.19 -7.99 0.16
N GLY A 131 -4.51 -7.91 0.42
CA GLY A 131 -5.12 -8.38 1.67
C GLY A 131 -5.02 -7.35 2.81
N PRO A 132 -5.50 -7.71 4.01
CA PRO A 132 -5.54 -6.79 5.15
C PRO A 132 -4.14 -6.34 5.57
N LEU A 133 -3.92 -5.04 5.62
CA LEU A 133 -2.71 -4.42 6.15
C LEU A 133 -2.97 -3.94 7.59
N TRP A 134 -2.00 -4.13 8.50
CA TRP A 134 -2.11 -3.69 9.89
C TRP A 134 -1.82 -2.19 10.07
N PHE A 135 -1.39 -1.50 9.02
CA PHE A 135 -1.00 -0.09 9.04
C PHE A 135 -1.84 0.73 8.06
N ASP A 136 -1.89 2.04 8.30
CA ASP A 136 -2.61 2.98 7.44
C ASP A 136 -1.87 3.25 6.14
N VAL A 137 -2.62 3.24 5.02
CA VAL A 137 -2.16 3.68 3.72
C VAL A 137 -2.76 5.04 3.42
N LEU A 138 -1.90 6.02 3.17
CA LEU A 138 -2.21 7.44 3.10
C LEU A 138 -1.99 7.97 1.69
N SER A 139 -2.89 8.87 1.27
CA SER A 139 -2.87 9.52 -0.03
C SER A 139 -2.33 10.95 0.07
N ASP A 140 -1.17 11.20 -0.54
CA ASP A 140 -0.59 12.53 -0.74
C ASP A 140 -0.94 13.09 -2.13
N PHE A 141 -2.17 12.77 -2.61
CA PHE A 141 -2.64 13.14 -3.93
C PHE A 141 -2.97 14.64 -4.06
N HIS A 142 -3.56 15.25 -3.02
CA HIS A 142 -3.97 16.66 -3.10
C HIS A 142 -3.69 17.44 -1.81
N PRO A 143 -3.00 18.59 -1.87
CA PRO A 143 -2.19 19.07 -3.01
C PRO A 143 -1.11 18.06 -3.37
N HIS A 144 -0.92 17.85 -4.68
CA HIS A 144 -0.11 16.74 -5.20
C HIS A 144 1.30 16.70 -4.61
N GLY A 145 1.61 15.59 -3.92
CA GLY A 145 2.94 15.32 -3.38
C GLY A 145 3.42 16.33 -2.34
N ARG A 146 2.51 17.07 -1.68
CA ARG A 146 2.89 18.12 -0.72
C ARG A 146 3.74 17.57 0.42
N VAL A 147 3.40 16.41 0.96
CA VAL A 147 4.16 15.78 2.03
C VAL A 147 5.47 15.23 1.49
N ALA A 148 5.45 14.52 0.37
CA ALA A 148 6.68 14.07 -0.30
C ALA A 148 7.62 15.23 -0.63
N GLN A 149 7.10 16.38 -1.04
CA GLN A 149 7.87 17.59 -1.29
C GLN A 149 8.48 18.18 0.00
N ALA A 150 7.72 18.18 1.11
CA ALA A 150 8.20 18.69 2.39
C ALA A 150 9.40 17.89 2.91
N TYR A 151 9.39 16.58 2.71
CA TYR A 151 10.51 15.68 3.04
C TYR A 151 11.61 15.69 1.97
N GLY A 152 11.35 16.22 0.77
CA GLY A 152 12.30 16.25 -0.35
C GLY A 152 12.42 14.92 -1.07
N VAL A 153 11.35 14.12 -1.07
CA VAL A 153 11.24 12.82 -1.73
C VAL A 153 10.22 12.83 -2.88
N LEU A 154 9.77 13.99 -3.33
CA LEU A 154 8.95 14.12 -4.54
C LEU A 154 9.89 14.15 -5.75
N ARG A 155 9.70 13.22 -6.68
CA ARG A 155 10.46 13.09 -7.93
C ARG A 155 9.98 14.10 -8.97
N ARG A 156 10.80 14.32 -10.01
CA ARG A 156 10.46 15.24 -11.11
C ARG A 156 9.31 14.76 -11.98
N ASP A 157 9.06 13.45 -12.00
CA ASP A 157 7.94 12.83 -12.72
C ASP A 157 6.62 12.90 -11.95
N GLY A 158 6.62 13.50 -10.75
CA GLY A 158 5.43 13.66 -9.91
C GLY A 158 5.16 12.46 -8.99
N THR A 159 5.91 11.37 -9.08
CA THR A 159 5.81 10.25 -8.12
C THR A 159 6.66 10.54 -6.87
N SER A 160 6.53 9.74 -5.82
CA SER A 160 7.47 9.80 -4.70
C SER A 160 8.69 8.91 -4.95
N GLU A 161 9.80 9.20 -4.27
CA GLU A 161 10.89 8.25 -4.14
C GLU A 161 10.43 7.01 -3.34
N ARG A 162 11.20 5.95 -3.43
CA ARG A 162 11.15 4.86 -2.47
C ARG A 162 11.98 5.29 -1.25
N ALA A 163 11.32 5.72 -0.20
CA ALA A 163 12.00 6.25 0.96
C ALA A 163 11.44 5.72 2.27
N LEU A 164 12.34 5.48 3.23
CA LEU A 164 12.02 5.15 4.61
C LEU A 164 12.52 6.27 5.53
N ILE A 165 11.64 6.76 6.40
CA ILE A 165 12.01 7.77 7.40
C ILE A 165 11.51 7.29 8.74
N VAL A 166 12.42 7.09 9.69
CA VAL A 166 12.09 6.68 11.05
C VAL A 166 12.11 7.89 11.96
N ILE A 167 11.02 8.07 12.69
CA ILE A 167 10.77 9.21 13.57
C ILE A 167 10.51 8.67 14.97
N ASP A 168 11.20 9.22 15.97
CA ASP A 168 10.98 8.81 17.36
C ASP A 168 9.72 9.43 17.97
N LYS A 169 9.35 9.00 19.18
CA LYS A 169 8.20 9.52 19.94
C LYS A 169 8.25 11.03 20.17
N LYS A 170 9.42 11.65 20.14
CA LYS A 170 9.59 13.11 20.27
C LYS A 170 9.34 13.86 18.96
N GLY A 171 9.15 13.12 17.87
CA GLY A 171 8.97 13.66 16.52
C GLY A 171 10.28 14.05 15.85
N ILE A 172 11.38 13.45 16.27
CA ILE A 172 12.72 13.68 15.70
C ILE A 172 13.06 12.56 14.74
N ILE A 173 13.57 12.91 13.57
CA ILE A 173 14.04 11.96 12.56
C ILE A 173 15.29 11.26 13.05
N ARG A 174 15.29 9.92 13.05
CA ARG A 174 16.39 9.07 13.51
C ARG A 174 17.06 8.30 12.39
N TYR A 175 16.34 8.07 11.30
CA TYR A 175 16.87 7.39 10.13
C TYR A 175 16.22 7.93 8.87
N VAL A 176 16.97 7.99 7.78
CA VAL A 176 16.51 8.34 6.43
C VAL A 176 17.21 7.45 5.42
N ASP A 177 16.44 6.76 4.60
CA ASP A 177 16.91 6.03 3.43
C ASP A 177 16.09 6.49 2.22
N VAL A 178 16.76 7.02 1.20
CA VAL A 178 16.19 7.23 -0.14
C VAL A 178 16.77 6.16 -1.03
N HIS A 179 16.04 5.08 -1.14
CA HIS A 179 16.49 3.83 -1.76
C HIS A 179 16.41 3.88 -3.29
N ASP A 180 17.16 3.00 -3.97
CA ASP A 180 16.99 2.77 -5.40
C ASP A 180 15.52 2.39 -5.66
N ILE A 181 14.86 3.16 -6.52
CA ILE A 181 13.44 2.95 -6.83
C ILE A 181 13.16 1.54 -7.40
N ASN A 182 14.17 0.91 -8.00
CA ASN A 182 14.06 -0.39 -8.64
C ASN A 182 14.22 -1.57 -7.65
N GLU A 183 14.56 -1.29 -6.39
CA GLU A 183 14.85 -2.31 -5.38
C GLU A 183 14.06 -2.05 -4.10
N ARG A 184 13.80 -3.09 -3.31
CA ARG A 184 13.18 -2.95 -1.99
C ARG A 184 14.24 -2.64 -0.95
N PRO A 185 14.01 -1.66 -0.05
CA PRO A 185 14.87 -1.47 1.10
C PRO A 185 14.94 -2.77 1.93
N PRO A 186 16.13 -3.18 2.41
CA PRO A 186 16.26 -4.35 3.26
C PRO A 186 15.46 -4.19 4.56
N LEU A 187 14.60 -5.16 4.86
CA LEU A 187 13.80 -5.15 6.09
C LEU A 187 14.69 -5.21 7.34
N GLU A 188 15.76 -5.97 7.28
CA GLU A 188 16.73 -6.15 8.36
C GLU A 188 17.32 -4.81 8.81
N THR A 189 17.72 -3.96 7.85
CA THR A 189 18.24 -2.61 8.13
C THR A 189 17.18 -1.77 8.85
N LEU A 190 15.92 -1.79 8.40
CA LEU A 190 14.85 -1.06 9.07
C LEU A 190 14.64 -1.55 10.51
N VAL A 191 14.64 -2.86 10.73
CA VAL A 191 14.50 -3.47 12.07
C VAL A 191 15.65 -3.07 12.99
N GLU A 192 16.88 -3.05 12.48
CA GLU A 192 18.05 -2.58 13.24
C GLU A 192 17.92 -1.11 13.65
N GLU A 193 17.46 -0.24 12.75
CA GLU A 193 17.23 1.17 13.05
C GLU A 193 16.13 1.38 14.08
N LEU A 194 15.06 0.57 14.02
CA LEU A 194 14.00 0.60 15.04
C LEU A 194 14.53 0.20 16.43
N ARG A 195 15.43 -0.78 16.52
CA ARG A 195 16.04 -1.22 17.80
C ARG A 195 16.92 -0.17 18.46
N LYS A 196 17.47 0.78 17.70
CA LYS A 196 18.29 1.89 18.20
C LYS A 196 17.48 3.03 18.81
N LEU A 197 16.14 3.03 18.64
CA LEU A 197 15.30 4.11 19.12
C LEU A 197 15.22 4.14 20.66
N PRO A 198 15.14 5.34 21.25
CA PRO A 198 14.88 5.48 22.68
C PRO A 198 13.53 4.82 23.05
N ARG A 199 13.54 4.05 24.12
CA ARG A 199 12.33 3.42 24.67
C ARG A 199 11.45 4.42 25.40
#